data_364fb723c2136d9ec990ca5fb34e65cb
#
_entry.id   364fb723c2136d9ec990ca5fb34e65cb
#
_cell.length_a   1.000
_cell.length_b   1.000
_cell.length_c   1.000
_cell.angle_alpha   90.00
_cell.angle_beta   90.00
_cell.angle_gamma   90.00
#
_symmetry.space_group_name_H-M   'P 1'
#
loop_
_entity.id
_entity.type
_entity.pdbx_description
1 polymer ?
#
loop_
_entity_poly.entity_id
_entity_poly.type
_entity_poly.pdbx_seq_one_letter_code
_entity_poly.pdbx_strand_id
1 'polypeptide(L)'
;THSEEINTDGSQTIWEETLSTINEQSQMTYNNLLTMLLSGMIAVMGLATNAIHVVIGASLLAPGFGAVVRISLGLVNKHTTWKQGLKDVFAGYAALLIGATITAVGLKITGTNVLIGSSSYLPQDKLVDYFTTITAESVLVSVLAAIIGTILILTNRTLLTAGVMLLLALVTSASIATMAFVQGDYAIGLQAVGRWILEFFIIAGISAVVFLIKKHTVMNRNMKI
;
A
#
# COMPACT_ATOMS: atom_id res chain seq x y z
N THR A 1 -30.04 -30.39 -14.79
CA THR A 1 -28.78 -30.36 -15.55
C THR A 1 -28.54 -28.99 -16.20
N HIS A 2 -29.55 -28.41 -16.88
CA HIS A 2 -29.40 -27.12 -17.59
C HIS A 2 -29.34 -25.90 -16.63
N SER A 3 -29.96 -25.97 -15.46
CA SER A 3 -29.90 -24.93 -14.43
C SER A 3 -28.62 -24.92 -13.65
N GLU A 4 -27.91 -26.04 -13.56
CA GLU A 4 -26.59 -26.14 -12.89
C GLU A 4 -25.49 -25.54 -13.76
N GLU A 5 -25.50 -25.75 -15.08
CA GLU A 5 -24.54 -25.12 -16.00
C GLU A 5 -24.70 -23.62 -16.04
N ILE A 6 -25.92 -23.09 -16.05
CA ILE A 6 -26.18 -21.63 -16.03
C ILE A 6 -25.68 -20.98 -14.72
N ASN A 7 -25.81 -21.67 -13.59
CA ASN A 7 -25.37 -21.13 -12.30
C ASN A 7 -23.85 -21.18 -12.13
N THR A 8 -23.18 -22.19 -12.69
CA THR A 8 -21.72 -22.31 -12.66
C THR A 8 -21.08 -21.28 -13.58
N ASP A 9 -21.67 -21.06 -14.75
CA ASP A 9 -21.21 -20.08 -15.73
C ASP A 9 -21.38 -18.64 -15.20
N GLY A 10 -22.51 -18.33 -14.58
CA GLY A 10 -22.78 -17.02 -13.97
C GLY A 10 -21.82 -16.66 -12.82
N SER A 11 -21.42 -17.63 -11.97
CA SER A 11 -20.50 -17.36 -10.87
C SER A 11 -19.05 -17.25 -11.33
N GLN A 12 -18.63 -17.98 -12.34
CA GLN A 12 -17.33 -17.83 -12.98
C GLN A 12 -17.22 -16.49 -13.69
N THR A 13 -18.25 -16.10 -14.42
CA THR A 13 -18.31 -14.80 -15.11
C THR A 13 -18.19 -13.63 -14.12
N ILE A 14 -18.90 -13.68 -12.99
CA ILE A 14 -18.81 -12.65 -11.94
C ILE A 14 -17.40 -12.59 -11.34
N TRP A 15 -16.75 -13.75 -11.15
CA TRP A 15 -15.39 -13.80 -10.62
C TRP A 15 -14.37 -13.24 -11.63
N GLU A 16 -14.48 -13.61 -12.90
CA GLU A 16 -13.62 -13.10 -13.97
C GLU A 16 -13.80 -11.60 -14.19
N GLU A 17 -15.02 -11.10 -14.13
CA GLU A 17 -15.33 -9.67 -14.20
C GLU A 17 -14.70 -8.90 -13.03
N THR A 18 -14.80 -9.43 -11.80
CA THR A 18 -14.16 -8.84 -10.63
C THR A 18 -12.65 -8.82 -10.78
N LEU A 19 -12.04 -9.89 -11.29
CA LEU A 19 -10.61 -9.97 -11.55
C LEU A 19 -10.16 -8.96 -12.61
N SER A 20 -10.90 -8.84 -13.69
CA SER A 20 -10.65 -7.88 -14.77
C SER A 20 -10.69 -6.44 -14.24
N THR A 21 -11.72 -6.12 -13.48
CA THR A 21 -11.90 -4.79 -12.87
C THR A 21 -10.74 -4.44 -11.90
N ILE A 22 -10.36 -5.37 -11.03
CA ILE A 22 -9.23 -5.17 -10.11
C ILE A 22 -7.93 -4.99 -10.91
N ASN A 23 -7.75 -5.78 -11.96
CA ASN A 23 -6.57 -5.72 -12.79
C ASN A 23 -6.44 -4.37 -13.52
N GLU A 24 -7.53 -3.84 -14.08
CA GLU A 24 -7.56 -2.54 -14.75
C GLU A 24 -7.33 -1.38 -13.78
N GLN A 25 -8.02 -1.37 -12.65
CA GLN A 25 -7.91 -0.31 -11.65
C GLN A 25 -6.56 -0.28 -10.93
N SER A 26 -5.84 -1.41 -10.93
CA SER A 26 -4.54 -1.56 -10.27
C SER A 26 -3.35 -1.27 -11.18
N GLN A 27 -3.56 -0.91 -12.45
CA GLN A 27 -2.48 -0.60 -13.37
C GLN A 27 -1.80 0.72 -13.03
N MET A 28 -0.48 0.71 -13.05
CA MET A 28 0.31 1.92 -12.83
C MET A 28 0.43 2.71 -14.13
N THR A 29 -0.60 3.50 -14.42
CA THR A 29 -0.63 4.42 -15.57
C THR A 29 0.27 5.61 -15.33
N TYR A 30 0.56 6.39 -16.37
CA TYR A 30 1.34 7.64 -16.26
C TYR A 30 0.75 8.60 -15.21
N ASN A 31 -0.57 8.75 -15.17
CA ASN A 31 -1.23 9.58 -14.16
C ASN A 31 -1.03 9.04 -12.74
N ASN A 32 -1.08 7.71 -12.57
CA ASN A 32 -0.84 7.07 -11.28
C ASN A 32 0.62 7.22 -10.82
N LEU A 33 1.59 7.18 -11.75
CA LEU A 33 2.99 7.47 -11.43
C LEU A 33 3.19 8.92 -10.99
N LEU A 34 2.53 9.86 -11.68
CA LEU A 34 2.59 11.27 -11.30
C LEU A 34 1.95 11.51 -9.92
N THR A 35 0.81 10.88 -9.65
CA THR A 35 0.20 10.96 -8.30
C THR A 35 1.06 10.33 -7.23
N MET A 36 1.76 9.22 -7.49
CA MET A 36 2.72 8.63 -6.56
C MET A 36 3.89 9.58 -6.27
N LEU A 37 4.45 10.22 -7.31
CA LEU A 37 5.51 11.20 -7.15
C LEU A 37 5.05 12.39 -6.29
N LEU A 38 3.91 12.99 -6.60
CA LEU A 38 3.35 14.09 -5.83
C LEU A 38 2.99 13.69 -4.41
N SER A 39 2.49 12.47 -4.20
CA SER A 39 2.21 11.93 -2.87
C SER A 39 3.49 11.83 -2.04
N GLY A 40 4.60 11.39 -2.62
CA GLY A 40 5.90 11.38 -1.95
C GLY A 40 6.35 12.78 -1.52
N MET A 41 6.17 13.78 -2.39
CA MET A 41 6.48 15.19 -2.06
C MET A 41 5.63 15.70 -0.90
N ILE A 42 4.31 15.47 -0.95
CA ILE A 42 3.36 15.94 0.08
C ILE A 42 3.60 15.20 1.40
N ALA A 43 3.89 13.89 1.37
CA ALA A 43 4.17 13.10 2.56
C ALA A 43 5.38 13.65 3.32
N VAL A 44 6.49 13.96 2.62
CA VAL A 44 7.68 14.57 3.22
C VAL A 44 7.36 15.94 3.82
N MET A 45 6.58 16.78 3.13
CA MET A 45 6.15 18.07 3.68
C MET A 45 5.29 17.89 4.94
N GLY A 46 4.37 16.93 4.93
CA GLY A 46 3.54 16.59 6.08
C GLY A 46 4.36 16.12 7.28
N LEU A 47 5.35 15.26 7.05
CA LEU A 47 6.28 14.79 8.08
C LEU A 47 7.15 15.94 8.61
N ALA A 48 7.68 16.78 7.74
CA ALA A 48 8.52 17.92 8.10
C ALA A 48 7.80 18.97 8.95
N THR A 49 6.50 19.16 8.70
CA THR A 49 5.67 20.14 9.44
C THR A 49 4.88 19.51 10.59
N ASN A 50 5.09 18.22 10.87
CA ASN A 50 4.30 17.44 11.85
C ASN A 50 2.79 17.51 11.61
N ALA A 51 2.38 17.65 10.35
CA ALA A 51 1.00 17.75 9.93
C ALA A 51 0.46 16.37 9.50
N ILE A 52 0.02 15.55 10.48
CA ILE A 52 -0.44 14.19 10.24
C ILE A 52 -1.57 14.12 9.21
N HIS A 53 -2.46 15.12 9.17
CA HIS A 53 -3.54 15.20 8.19
C HIS A 53 -3.03 15.35 6.75
N VAL A 54 -1.87 16.01 6.56
CA VAL A 54 -1.21 16.12 5.25
C VAL A 54 -0.62 14.77 4.83
N VAL A 55 -0.01 14.03 5.77
CA VAL A 55 0.51 12.68 5.53
C VAL A 55 -0.61 11.72 5.16
N ILE A 56 -1.74 11.79 5.87
CA ILE A 56 -2.95 11.02 5.55
C ILE A 56 -3.45 11.38 4.13
N GLY A 57 -3.54 12.66 3.81
CA GLY A 57 -3.94 13.14 2.48
C GLY A 57 -3.01 12.62 1.36
N ALA A 58 -1.70 12.66 1.58
CA ALA A 58 -0.72 12.10 0.66
C ALA A 58 -0.93 10.59 0.44
N SER A 59 -1.19 9.86 1.51
CA SER A 59 -1.45 8.42 1.45
C SER A 59 -2.74 8.08 0.70
N LEU A 60 -3.76 8.92 0.79
CA LEU A 60 -5.01 8.79 0.03
C LEU A 60 -4.82 8.97 -1.47
N LEU A 61 -3.91 9.85 -1.86
CA LEU A 61 -3.63 10.13 -3.26
C LEU A 61 -2.78 9.05 -3.92
N ALA A 62 -2.02 8.27 -3.13
CA ALA A 62 -1.10 7.27 -3.64
C ALA A 62 -1.80 5.97 -4.06
N PRO A 63 -1.84 5.59 -5.34
CA PRO A 63 -2.56 4.39 -5.81
C PRO A 63 -1.76 3.08 -5.62
N GLY A 64 -0.85 3.03 -4.65
CA GLY A 64 0.10 1.92 -4.46
C GLY A 64 -0.53 0.62 -3.97
N PHE A 65 -1.66 0.66 -3.27
CA PHE A 65 -2.30 -0.52 -2.68
C PHE A 65 -2.79 -1.51 -3.73
N GLY A 66 -3.45 -1.02 -4.78
CA GLY A 66 -3.96 -1.86 -5.85
C GLY A 66 -2.87 -2.71 -6.51
N ALA A 67 -1.68 -2.15 -6.70
CA ALA A 67 -0.55 -2.86 -7.28
C ALA A 67 -0.06 -4.03 -6.40
N VAL A 68 -0.06 -3.88 -5.06
CA VAL A 68 0.29 -4.96 -4.12
C VAL A 68 -0.77 -6.06 -4.14
N VAL A 69 -2.05 -5.70 -4.10
CA VAL A 69 -3.18 -6.66 -4.17
C VAL A 69 -3.16 -7.43 -5.49
N ARG A 70 -2.79 -6.78 -6.59
CA ARG A 70 -2.64 -7.41 -7.91
C ARG A 70 -1.58 -8.52 -7.92
N ILE A 71 -0.50 -8.36 -7.16
CA ILE A 71 0.51 -9.42 -6.99
C ILE A 71 -0.15 -10.66 -6.35
N SER A 72 -0.87 -10.46 -5.24
CA SER A 72 -1.55 -11.53 -4.51
C SER A 72 -2.60 -12.24 -5.36
N LEU A 73 -3.36 -11.48 -6.14
CA LEU A 73 -4.35 -11.99 -7.07
C LEU A 73 -3.73 -12.86 -8.17
N GLY A 74 -2.63 -12.38 -8.76
CA GLY A 74 -1.89 -13.11 -9.79
C GLY A 74 -1.27 -14.41 -9.26
N LEU A 75 -0.77 -14.41 -8.02
CA LEU A 75 -0.23 -15.61 -7.36
C LEU A 75 -1.33 -16.66 -7.11
N VAL A 76 -2.49 -16.25 -6.61
CA VAL A 76 -3.62 -17.16 -6.32
C VAL A 76 -4.19 -17.78 -7.58
N ASN A 77 -4.22 -17.04 -8.70
CA ASN A 77 -4.76 -17.53 -9.97
C ASN A 77 -3.71 -18.15 -10.90
N LYS A 78 -2.44 -18.24 -10.46
CA LYS A 78 -1.31 -18.77 -11.26
C LYS A 78 -1.16 -18.08 -12.62
N HIS A 79 -1.56 -16.81 -12.72
CA HIS A 79 -1.51 -16.02 -13.94
C HIS A 79 -0.30 -15.08 -13.93
N THR A 80 0.26 -14.76 -15.10
CA THR A 80 1.44 -13.87 -15.25
C THR A 80 1.23 -12.44 -14.72
N THR A 81 0.02 -12.10 -14.33
CA THR A 81 -0.39 -10.81 -13.77
C THR A 81 0.43 -10.39 -12.52
N TRP A 82 0.92 -11.36 -11.72
CA TRP A 82 1.78 -11.06 -10.56
C TRP A 82 3.09 -10.36 -10.97
N LYS A 83 3.68 -10.71 -12.13
CA LYS A 83 4.89 -10.06 -12.65
C LYS A 83 4.63 -8.61 -13.05
N GLN A 84 3.45 -8.34 -13.61
CA GLN A 84 3.03 -6.98 -13.93
C GLN A 84 2.76 -6.18 -12.65
N GLY A 85 2.05 -6.77 -11.67
CA GLY A 85 1.86 -6.15 -10.37
C GLY A 85 3.18 -5.80 -9.67
N LEU A 86 4.18 -6.67 -9.75
CA LEU A 86 5.50 -6.40 -9.19
C LEU A 86 6.19 -5.21 -9.89
N LYS A 87 6.13 -5.14 -11.22
CA LYS A 87 6.65 -4.00 -11.98
C LYS A 87 5.93 -2.70 -11.61
N ASP A 88 4.61 -2.76 -11.46
CA ASP A 88 3.79 -1.62 -11.07
C ASP A 88 4.12 -1.11 -9.67
N VAL A 89 4.35 -2.02 -8.70
CA VAL A 89 4.81 -1.65 -7.36
C VAL A 89 6.18 -0.97 -7.43
N PHE A 90 7.14 -1.57 -8.13
CA PHE A 90 8.48 -0.96 -8.25
C PHE A 90 8.44 0.40 -8.94
N ALA A 91 7.69 0.55 -10.03
CA ALA A 91 7.56 1.82 -10.74
C ALA A 91 6.87 2.89 -9.86
N GLY A 92 5.78 2.51 -9.19
CA GLY A 92 5.04 3.43 -8.32
C GLY A 92 5.87 3.90 -7.12
N TYR A 93 6.49 2.97 -6.41
CA TYR A 93 7.33 3.34 -5.26
C TYR A 93 8.62 4.05 -5.67
N ALA A 94 9.22 3.73 -6.83
CA ALA A 94 10.32 4.53 -7.37
C ALA A 94 9.91 5.98 -7.63
N ALA A 95 8.74 6.21 -8.22
CA ALA A 95 8.21 7.56 -8.42
C ALA A 95 7.96 8.28 -7.09
N LEU A 96 7.39 7.59 -6.08
CA LEU A 96 7.18 8.13 -4.73
C LEU A 96 8.50 8.52 -4.08
N LEU A 97 9.50 7.64 -4.11
CA LEU A 97 10.83 7.90 -3.55
C LEU A 97 11.54 9.07 -4.23
N ILE A 98 11.38 9.21 -5.56
CA ILE A 98 11.91 10.37 -6.31
C ILE A 98 11.25 11.65 -5.80
N GLY A 99 9.92 11.70 -5.70
CA GLY A 99 9.20 12.85 -5.16
C GLY A 99 9.60 13.19 -3.73
N ALA A 100 9.69 12.18 -2.87
CA ALA A 100 10.14 12.32 -1.49
C ALA A 100 11.58 12.87 -1.41
N THR A 101 12.49 12.37 -2.27
CA THR A 101 13.88 12.83 -2.33
C THR A 101 13.98 14.30 -2.76
N ILE A 102 13.25 14.70 -3.80
CA ILE A 102 13.23 16.09 -4.29
C ILE A 102 12.84 17.03 -3.13
N THR A 103 11.79 16.69 -2.40
CA THR A 103 11.31 17.52 -1.29
C THR A 103 12.29 17.51 -0.11
N ALA A 104 12.80 16.33 0.28
CA ALA A 104 13.74 16.19 1.38
C ALA A 104 15.06 16.97 1.11
N VAL A 105 15.58 16.90 -0.10
CA VAL A 105 16.76 17.67 -0.52
C VAL A 105 16.44 19.16 -0.54
N GLY A 106 15.28 19.57 -1.08
CA GLY A 106 14.84 20.96 -1.04
C GLY A 106 14.78 21.53 0.37
N LEU A 107 14.22 20.81 1.33
CA LEU A 107 14.15 21.19 2.73
C LEU A 107 15.55 21.28 3.36
N LYS A 108 16.45 20.37 3.03
CA LYS A 108 17.84 20.41 3.50
C LYS A 108 18.59 21.64 2.98
N ILE A 109 18.40 22.01 1.72
CA ILE A 109 19.04 23.20 1.11
C ILE A 109 18.49 24.49 1.71
N THR A 110 17.20 24.56 2.01
CA THR A 110 16.57 25.74 2.63
C THR A 110 16.91 25.90 4.12
N GLY A 111 17.71 25.01 4.68
CA GLY A 111 18.12 25.05 6.09
C GLY A 111 16.98 24.69 7.05
N THR A 112 15.88 24.16 6.55
CA THR A 112 14.82 23.61 7.39
C THR A 112 15.33 22.28 7.95
N ASN A 113 15.92 22.33 9.14
CA ASN A 113 16.35 21.14 9.87
C ASN A 113 15.13 20.36 10.29
N VAL A 114 14.71 19.44 9.45
CA VAL A 114 13.71 18.44 9.80
C VAL A 114 14.42 17.42 10.66
N LEU A 115 14.38 17.65 11.96
CA LEU A 115 15.08 16.84 12.97
C LEU A 115 14.35 15.49 13.10
N ILE A 116 14.78 14.53 12.28
CA ILE A 116 14.53 13.12 12.58
C ILE A 116 15.61 12.74 13.60
N GLY A 117 15.22 12.55 14.85
CA GLY A 117 16.07 11.91 15.86
C GLY A 117 16.99 12.79 16.72
N SER A 118 16.94 14.10 16.70
CA SER A 118 17.66 14.91 17.70
C SER A 118 16.75 15.32 18.85
N SER A 119 17.06 14.82 20.02
CA SER A 119 16.75 15.13 21.42
C SER A 119 15.94 16.40 21.76
N SER A 120 14.93 16.75 21.01
CA SER A 120 14.00 17.81 21.37
C SER A 120 12.60 17.21 21.48
N TYR A 121 11.98 17.38 22.64
CA TYR A 121 10.70 16.84 23.10
C TYR A 121 9.48 17.26 22.23
N LEU A 122 9.53 17.06 20.93
CA LEU A 122 8.44 17.42 20.02
C LEU A 122 7.63 16.18 19.59
N PRO A 123 6.32 16.33 19.29
CA PRO A 123 5.43 15.25 18.88
C PRO A 123 5.89 14.49 17.62
N GLN A 124 6.85 15.01 16.87
CA GLN A 124 7.48 14.38 15.70
C GLN A 124 8.09 13.01 16.03
N ASP A 125 8.69 12.86 17.21
CA ASP A 125 9.34 11.62 17.62
C ASP A 125 8.34 10.46 17.69
N LYS A 126 7.11 10.71 18.15
CA LYS A 126 6.06 9.67 18.23
C LYS A 126 5.57 9.19 16.87
N LEU A 127 5.50 10.08 15.90
CA LEU A 127 5.05 9.70 14.55
C LEU A 127 6.13 8.89 13.84
N VAL A 128 7.36 9.36 13.87
CA VAL A 128 8.51 8.65 13.31
C VAL A 128 8.68 7.30 14.02
N ASP A 129 8.64 7.27 15.35
CA ASP A 129 8.78 6.06 16.15
C ASP A 129 7.68 5.03 15.79
N TYR A 130 6.43 5.44 15.66
CA TYR A 130 5.33 4.55 15.28
C TYR A 130 5.54 3.90 13.91
N PHE A 131 6.06 4.64 12.92
CA PHE A 131 6.25 4.15 11.56
C PHE A 131 7.62 3.52 11.30
N THR A 132 8.54 3.55 12.27
CA THR A 132 9.84 2.88 12.18
C THR A 132 9.93 1.68 13.11
N THR A 133 9.26 1.73 14.26
CA THR A 133 9.30 0.65 15.24
C THR A 133 8.26 -0.43 14.94
N ILE A 134 8.69 -1.69 15.02
CA ILE A 134 7.80 -2.84 14.83
C ILE A 134 7.28 -3.26 16.20
N THR A 135 6.01 -2.92 16.49
CA THR A 135 5.29 -3.34 17.70
C THR A 135 4.20 -4.34 17.38
N ALA A 136 3.79 -5.15 18.35
CA ALA A 136 2.71 -6.12 18.16
C ALA A 136 1.40 -5.44 17.78
N GLU A 137 1.11 -4.27 18.37
CA GLU A 137 -0.10 -3.50 18.06
C GLU A 137 -0.08 -3.01 16.62
N SER A 138 1.06 -2.50 16.15
CA SER A 138 1.16 -1.98 14.79
C SER A 138 1.05 -3.09 13.75
N VAL A 139 1.59 -4.27 14.01
CA VAL A 139 1.43 -5.46 13.16
C VAL A 139 -0.03 -5.91 13.13
N LEU A 140 -0.70 -5.94 14.28
CA LEU A 140 -2.13 -6.29 14.36
C LEU A 140 -2.99 -5.32 13.54
N VAL A 141 -2.73 -4.01 13.65
CA VAL A 141 -3.42 -2.99 12.83
C VAL A 141 -3.21 -3.24 11.35
N SER A 142 -1.98 -3.54 10.92
CA SER A 142 -1.66 -3.83 9.52
C SER A 142 -2.39 -5.08 9.01
N VAL A 143 -2.47 -6.14 9.83
CA VAL A 143 -3.19 -7.37 9.48
C VAL A 143 -4.70 -7.09 9.33
N LEU A 144 -5.33 -6.41 10.29
CA LEU A 144 -6.74 -6.07 10.23
C LEU A 144 -7.05 -5.16 9.03
N ALA A 145 -6.20 -4.16 8.80
CA ALA A 145 -6.32 -3.26 7.66
C ALA A 145 -6.19 -4.01 6.33
N ALA A 146 -5.27 -4.97 6.22
CA ALA A 146 -5.10 -5.80 5.03
C ALA A 146 -6.35 -6.67 4.75
N ILE A 147 -6.96 -7.25 5.80
CA ILE A 147 -8.21 -8.03 5.67
C ILE A 147 -9.33 -7.12 5.16
N ILE A 148 -9.58 -6.01 5.85
CA ILE A 148 -10.64 -5.05 5.51
C ILE A 148 -10.43 -4.52 4.08
N GLY A 149 -9.22 -4.08 3.77
CA GLY A 149 -8.88 -3.54 2.46
C GLY A 149 -9.13 -4.53 1.32
N THR A 150 -8.74 -5.79 1.51
CA THR A 150 -8.96 -6.83 0.51
C THR A 150 -10.44 -7.16 0.34
N ILE A 151 -11.23 -7.18 1.43
CA ILE A 151 -12.69 -7.39 1.37
C ILE A 151 -13.36 -6.22 0.63
N LEU A 152 -12.95 -4.99 0.89
CA LEU A 152 -13.52 -3.81 0.24
C LEU A 152 -13.24 -3.79 -1.27
N ILE A 153 -12.05 -4.20 -1.70
CA ILE A 153 -11.72 -4.36 -3.11
C ILE A 153 -12.62 -5.41 -3.76
N LEU A 154 -12.80 -6.57 -3.12
CA LEU A 154 -13.65 -7.64 -3.61
C LEU A 154 -15.13 -7.26 -3.72
N THR A 155 -15.60 -6.32 -2.91
CA THR A 155 -16.98 -5.84 -2.91
C THR A 155 -17.20 -4.62 -3.81
N ASN A 156 -16.17 -4.23 -4.59
CA ASN A 156 -16.21 -3.07 -5.49
C ASN A 156 -16.61 -1.75 -4.82
N ARG A 157 -16.41 -1.66 -3.50
CA ARG A 157 -16.67 -0.45 -2.72
C ARG A 157 -15.37 0.33 -2.54
N THR A 158 -15.29 1.42 -3.29
CA THR A 158 -14.31 2.52 -3.18
C THR A 158 -12.91 2.09 -2.70
N LEU A 159 -12.06 1.76 -3.66
CA LEU A 159 -10.61 1.56 -3.49
C LEU A 159 -9.95 2.64 -2.61
N LEU A 160 -10.50 3.84 -2.59
CA LEU A 160 -10.07 4.96 -1.76
C LEU A 160 -10.21 4.70 -0.26
N THR A 161 -11.30 4.12 0.20
CA THR A 161 -11.54 3.92 1.64
C THR A 161 -10.69 2.79 2.21
N ALA A 162 -10.43 1.74 1.42
CA ALA A 162 -9.54 0.65 1.79
C ALA A 162 -8.06 1.07 1.78
N GLY A 163 -7.70 1.96 0.87
CA GLY A 163 -6.34 2.45 0.71
C GLY A 163 -5.82 3.26 1.90
N VAL A 164 -6.69 3.98 2.60
CA VAL A 164 -6.28 4.91 3.66
C VAL A 164 -5.46 4.24 4.75
N MET A 165 -5.94 3.15 5.31
CA MET A 165 -5.27 2.50 6.44
C MET A 165 -4.01 1.74 6.02
N LEU A 166 -4.01 1.15 4.82
CA LEU A 166 -2.89 0.33 4.33
C LEU A 166 -1.77 1.18 3.73
N LEU A 167 -2.14 2.24 3.03
CA LEU A 167 -1.17 3.13 2.40
C LEU A 167 -0.53 4.09 3.40
N LEU A 168 -1.19 4.38 4.51
CA LEU A 168 -0.61 5.24 5.55
C LEU A 168 0.72 4.66 6.05
N ALA A 169 0.78 3.35 6.30
CA ALA A 169 2.02 2.71 6.72
C ALA A 169 3.06 2.64 5.59
N LEU A 170 2.68 2.20 4.39
CA LEU A 170 3.61 2.03 3.27
C LEU A 170 4.19 3.36 2.77
N VAL A 171 3.34 4.36 2.52
CA VAL A 171 3.77 5.68 2.01
C VAL A 171 4.58 6.42 3.06
N THR A 172 4.14 6.38 4.30
CA THR A 172 4.79 7.09 5.41
C THR A 172 6.15 6.50 5.71
N SER A 173 6.27 5.17 5.84
CA SER A 173 7.55 4.51 6.09
C SER A 173 8.55 4.74 4.95
N ALA A 174 8.11 4.68 3.68
CA ALA A 174 8.97 4.97 2.53
C ALA A 174 9.44 6.44 2.53
N SER A 175 8.57 7.38 2.90
CA SER A 175 8.91 8.80 3.00
C SER A 175 9.88 9.09 4.14
N ILE A 176 9.68 8.47 5.32
CA ILE A 176 10.60 8.57 6.46
C ILE A 176 11.97 7.99 6.09
N ALA A 177 12.01 6.82 5.43
CA ALA A 177 13.26 6.24 4.97
C ALA A 177 14.05 7.20 4.09
N THR A 178 13.37 7.82 3.11
CA THR A 178 13.99 8.79 2.20
C THR A 178 14.52 10.02 2.95
N MET A 179 13.71 10.59 3.85
CA MET A 179 14.11 11.74 4.65
C MET A 179 15.33 11.42 5.51
N ALA A 180 15.33 10.27 6.18
CA ALA A 180 16.41 9.84 7.04
C ALA A 180 17.73 9.66 6.25
N PHE A 181 17.69 9.02 5.10
CA PHE A 181 18.86 8.87 4.23
C PHE A 181 19.41 10.20 3.72
N VAL A 182 18.53 11.13 3.29
CA VAL A 182 18.94 12.47 2.84
C VAL A 182 19.59 13.28 3.98
N GLN A 183 19.14 13.08 5.21
CA GLN A 183 19.71 13.75 6.40
C GLN A 183 20.98 13.07 6.92
N GLY A 184 21.25 11.84 6.54
CA GLY A 184 22.39 11.05 6.97
C GLY A 184 22.12 10.15 8.20
N ASP A 185 20.85 10.03 8.62
CA ASP A 185 20.45 9.11 9.68
C ASP A 185 20.12 7.73 9.11
N TYR A 186 21.17 6.96 8.90
CA TYR A 186 21.05 5.62 8.31
C TYR A 186 20.33 4.63 9.24
N ALA A 187 20.37 4.82 10.55
CA ALA A 187 19.74 3.92 11.51
C ALA A 187 18.21 3.99 11.37
N ILE A 188 17.63 5.18 11.43
CA ILE A 188 16.19 5.40 11.22
C ILE A 188 15.79 5.02 9.79
N GLY A 189 16.62 5.35 8.78
CA GLY A 189 16.38 4.98 7.39
C GLY A 189 16.22 3.47 7.21
N LEU A 190 17.11 2.67 7.78
CA LEU A 190 17.05 1.20 7.71
C LEU A 190 15.85 0.62 8.49
N GLN A 191 15.51 1.19 9.65
CA GLN A 191 14.32 0.79 10.41
C GLN A 191 13.05 1.04 9.59
N ALA A 192 12.93 2.22 8.97
CA ALA A 192 11.79 2.56 8.12
C ALA A 192 11.68 1.64 6.88
N VAL A 193 12.80 1.30 6.24
CA VAL A 193 12.83 0.31 5.13
C VAL A 193 12.39 -1.06 5.64
N GLY A 194 12.89 -1.52 6.79
CA GLY A 194 12.50 -2.78 7.40
C GLY A 194 10.99 -2.83 7.68
N ARG A 195 10.43 -1.74 8.21
CA ARG A 195 9.00 -1.59 8.44
C ARG A 195 8.22 -1.65 7.13
N TRP A 196 8.65 -0.94 6.09
CA TRP A 196 8.02 -0.95 4.79
C TRP A 196 7.98 -2.37 4.17
N ILE A 197 9.10 -3.09 4.24
CA ILE A 197 9.19 -4.47 3.75
C ILE A 197 8.22 -5.39 4.51
N LEU A 198 8.18 -5.29 5.83
CA LEU A 198 7.27 -6.07 6.65
C LEU A 198 5.80 -5.81 6.27
N GLU A 199 5.42 -4.55 6.18
CA GLU A 199 4.07 -4.14 5.77
C GLU A 199 3.69 -4.68 4.40
N PHE A 200 4.60 -4.58 3.43
CA PHE A 200 4.40 -5.12 2.10
C PHE A 200 4.08 -6.62 2.13
N PHE A 201 4.85 -7.41 2.88
CA PHE A 201 4.62 -8.85 2.99
C PHE A 201 3.34 -9.19 3.77
N ILE A 202 3.00 -8.45 4.81
CA ILE A 202 1.73 -8.60 5.53
C ILE A 202 0.56 -8.39 4.57
N ILE A 203 0.55 -7.29 3.83
CA ILE A 203 -0.53 -6.97 2.89
C ILE A 203 -0.62 -8.03 1.79
N ALA A 204 0.49 -8.38 1.17
CA ALA A 204 0.53 -9.38 0.11
C ALA A 204 0.07 -10.76 0.60
N GLY A 205 0.55 -11.20 1.76
CA GLY A 205 0.21 -12.50 2.34
C GLY A 205 -1.26 -12.58 2.76
N ILE A 206 -1.75 -11.59 3.49
CA ILE A 206 -3.15 -11.53 3.96
C ILE A 206 -4.11 -11.44 2.78
N SER A 207 -3.80 -10.59 1.78
CA SER A 207 -4.63 -10.49 0.57
C SER A 207 -4.69 -11.83 -0.17
N ALA A 208 -3.57 -12.55 -0.28
CA ALA A 208 -3.55 -13.86 -0.91
C ALA A 208 -4.42 -14.88 -0.16
N VAL A 209 -4.36 -14.88 1.18
CA VAL A 209 -5.21 -15.76 2.02
C VAL A 209 -6.69 -15.43 1.84
N VAL A 210 -7.07 -14.15 1.85
CA VAL A 210 -8.47 -13.72 1.65
C VAL A 210 -8.97 -14.14 0.27
N PHE A 211 -8.15 -13.97 -0.78
CA PHE A 211 -8.52 -14.42 -2.13
C PHE A 211 -8.67 -15.95 -2.22
N LEU A 212 -7.79 -16.71 -1.57
CA LEU A 212 -7.90 -18.17 -1.52
C LEU A 212 -9.19 -18.62 -0.84
N ILE A 213 -9.51 -18.05 0.33
CA ILE A 213 -10.75 -18.36 1.07
C ILE A 213 -11.97 -18.04 0.18
N LYS A 214 -11.99 -16.85 -0.43
CA LYS A 214 -13.11 -16.45 -1.29
C LYS A 214 -13.26 -17.35 -2.50
N LYS A 215 -12.15 -17.69 -3.17
CA LYS A 215 -12.12 -18.62 -4.30
C LYS A 215 -12.72 -19.98 -3.92
N HIS A 216 -12.29 -20.56 -2.79
CA HIS A 216 -12.82 -21.84 -2.31
C HIS A 216 -14.30 -21.76 -1.92
N THR A 217 -14.73 -20.68 -1.29
CA THR A 217 -16.12 -20.50 -0.86
C THR A 217 -17.07 -20.36 -2.04
N VAL A 218 -16.67 -19.64 -3.08
CA VAL A 218 -17.49 -19.47 -4.29
C VAL A 218 -17.55 -20.74 -5.10
N MET A 219 -16.44 -21.46 -5.26
CA MET A 219 -16.38 -22.71 -6.02
C MET A 219 -17.11 -23.86 -5.30
N ASN A 220 -17.02 -23.98 -3.97
CA ASN A 220 -17.68 -25.04 -3.21
C ASN A 220 -19.20 -24.82 -3.01
N ARG A 221 -19.68 -23.60 -3.19
CA ARG A 221 -21.13 -23.31 -3.12
C ARG A 221 -21.89 -23.91 -4.29
N ASN A 222 -21.21 -24.12 -5.41
CA ASN A 222 -21.80 -24.69 -6.62
C ASN A 222 -21.82 -26.23 -6.64
N MET A 223 -21.19 -26.91 -5.68
CA MET A 223 -21.21 -28.37 -5.57
C MET A 223 -22.24 -28.93 -4.58
N LYS A 224 -23.09 -28.08 -3.99
CA LYS A 224 -24.07 -28.49 -2.92
C LYS A 224 -25.52 -28.14 -3.23
N ILE A 225 -25.89 -28.02 -4.52
CA ILE A 225 -27.29 -27.90 -4.93
C ILE A 225 -27.68 -29.04 -5.87
#